data_2f7d654d73d86b7cf629262ad27f1584
#
_entry.id   2f7d654d73d86b7cf629262ad27f1584
#
_cell.length_a   1.000
_cell.length_b   1.000
_cell.length_c   1.000
_cell.angle_alpha   90.00
_cell.angle_beta   90.00
_cell.angle_gamma   90.00
#
_symmetry.space_group_name_H-M   'P 1'
#
loop_
_entity.id
_entity.type
_entity.pdbx_description
1 polymer ?
#
loop_
_entity_poly.entity_id
_entity_poly.type
_entity_poly.pdbx_seq_one_letter_code
_entity_poly.pdbx_strand_id
1 'polypeptide(L)'
;LLQLIAHAACCVLYTDREGYIRIEPANDVQDNFKLDFHTMLARPKVSQIPTLWAVECPAYAYAPEAAASELHKESYTVDGTLELHLTFSQAADVSVAVSGATVAAKAVFAGAVDLTLTGSGEAVVTVTGRKLESSARTVTAPVESPDENGSVETLDNPLITDAAHALAVAEWVRDWLLLRNTYEFEYRGSPELDPGDLIWLESQFAPFTAPARVLKNELAFDGGLKGKMIAKRMVEE
;
A
#
# COMPACT_ATOMS: atom_id res chain seq x y z
N LEU A 1 6.11 0.91 2.26
CA LEU A 1 6.53 0.47 0.92
C LEU A 1 5.60 -0.63 0.36
N LEU A 2 5.36 -1.75 1.08
CA LEU A 2 4.51 -2.85 0.59
C LEU A 2 3.10 -2.40 0.21
N GLN A 3 2.49 -1.51 0.99
CA GLN A 3 1.19 -0.92 0.67
C GLN A 3 1.21 -0.13 -0.65
N LEU A 4 2.27 0.66 -0.90
CA LEU A 4 2.42 1.40 -2.15
C LEU A 4 2.54 0.45 -3.36
N ILE A 5 3.27 -0.67 -3.19
CA ILE A 5 3.41 -1.69 -4.22
C ILE A 5 2.05 -2.36 -4.49
N ALA A 6 1.32 -2.75 -3.43
CA ALA A 6 0.01 -3.35 -3.56
C ALA A 6 -0.99 -2.41 -4.27
N HIS A 7 -1.04 -1.14 -3.87
CA HIS A 7 -1.90 -0.14 -4.52
C HIS A 7 -1.52 0.07 -5.99
N ALA A 8 -0.22 0.20 -6.31
CA ALA A 8 0.21 0.33 -7.70
C ALA A 8 -0.12 -0.90 -8.55
N ALA A 9 -0.19 -2.09 -7.95
CA ALA A 9 -0.58 -3.33 -8.63
C ALA A 9 -2.10 -3.59 -8.63
N CYS A 10 -2.93 -2.69 -8.10
CA CYS A 10 -4.37 -2.92 -7.87
C CYS A 10 -4.64 -4.21 -7.08
N CYS A 11 -3.81 -4.46 -6.06
CA CYS A 11 -3.84 -5.67 -5.25
C CYS A 11 -4.22 -5.38 -3.80
N VAL A 12 -4.78 -6.37 -3.12
CA VAL A 12 -4.97 -6.36 -1.68
C VAL A 12 -3.70 -6.83 -0.97
N LEU A 13 -3.40 -6.21 0.16
CA LEU A 13 -2.27 -6.57 1.02
C LEU A 13 -2.83 -7.12 2.34
N TYR A 14 -2.48 -8.35 2.68
CA TYR A 14 -2.89 -8.96 3.93
C TYR A 14 -1.86 -9.96 4.44
N THR A 15 -2.03 -10.41 5.68
CA THR A 15 -1.23 -11.49 6.26
C THR A 15 -2.09 -12.75 6.28
N ASP A 16 -1.59 -13.84 5.65
CA ASP A 16 -2.28 -15.13 5.67
C ASP A 16 -2.16 -15.81 7.04
N ARG A 17 -2.80 -16.96 7.19
CA ARG A 17 -2.84 -17.73 8.46
C ARG A 17 -1.52 -18.35 8.86
N GLU A 18 -0.60 -18.50 7.92
CA GLU A 18 0.74 -19.00 8.13
C GLU A 18 1.71 -17.89 8.52
N GLY A 19 1.25 -16.62 8.50
CA GLY A 19 2.03 -15.44 8.84
C GLY A 19 2.78 -14.83 7.65
N TYR A 20 2.53 -15.29 6.43
CA TYR A 20 3.13 -14.70 5.23
C TYR A 20 2.35 -13.45 4.78
N ILE A 21 3.10 -12.46 4.31
CA ILE A 21 2.53 -11.28 3.67
C ILE A 21 2.15 -11.64 2.23
N ARG A 22 0.88 -11.42 1.86
CA ARG A 22 0.34 -11.64 0.53
C ARG A 22 0.02 -10.31 -0.15
N ILE A 23 0.34 -10.22 -1.43
CA ILE A 23 -0.06 -9.13 -2.33
C ILE A 23 -0.64 -9.82 -3.55
N GLU A 24 -1.95 -9.78 -3.73
CA GLU A 24 -2.64 -10.47 -4.81
C GLU A 24 -3.90 -9.71 -5.23
N PRO A 25 -4.38 -9.87 -6.48
CA PRO A 25 -5.63 -9.30 -6.90
C PRO A 25 -6.78 -9.75 -6.00
N ALA A 26 -7.75 -8.87 -5.77
CA ALA A 26 -8.96 -9.26 -5.07
C ALA A 26 -9.68 -10.38 -5.86
N ASN A 27 -10.14 -11.39 -5.14
CA ASN A 27 -10.86 -12.50 -5.76
C ASN A 27 -12.26 -12.02 -6.17
N ASP A 28 -12.52 -11.96 -7.49
CA ASP A 28 -13.83 -11.61 -8.05
C ASP A 28 -14.70 -12.85 -8.34
N VAL A 29 -14.16 -14.04 -8.09
CA VAL A 29 -14.96 -15.28 -8.15
C VAL A 29 -15.85 -15.30 -6.92
N GLN A 30 -17.15 -15.22 -7.16
CA GLN A 30 -18.14 -15.27 -6.12
C GLN A 30 -18.11 -16.63 -5.43
N ASP A 31 -17.65 -16.67 -4.20
CA ASP A 31 -17.71 -17.86 -3.38
C ASP A 31 -19.18 -18.14 -3.02
N ASN A 32 -19.60 -19.42 -3.07
CA ASN A 32 -20.93 -19.82 -2.63
C ASN A 32 -21.12 -19.72 -1.11
N PHE A 33 -20.18 -19.12 -0.42
CA PHE A 33 -20.23 -18.98 1.03
C PHE A 33 -21.33 -17.99 1.44
N LYS A 34 -22.31 -18.52 2.17
CA LYS A 34 -23.44 -17.76 2.70
C LYS A 34 -23.31 -17.59 4.19
N LEU A 35 -23.18 -16.34 4.62
CA LEU A 35 -23.33 -15.98 6.02
C LEU A 35 -24.79 -15.65 6.31
N ASP A 36 -25.49 -16.62 6.87
CA ASP A 36 -26.90 -16.52 7.28
C ASP A 36 -27.03 -16.29 8.79
N PHE A 37 -28.25 -16.05 9.27
CA PHE A 37 -28.53 -15.87 10.68
C PHE A 37 -28.18 -17.09 11.54
N HIS A 38 -28.08 -18.29 10.96
CA HIS A 38 -27.70 -19.49 11.68
C HIS A 38 -26.20 -19.58 11.93
N THR A 39 -25.39 -18.93 11.10
CA THR A 39 -23.94 -18.86 11.23
C THR A 39 -23.47 -17.64 12.00
N MET A 40 -24.26 -16.55 12.04
CA MET A 40 -23.98 -15.35 12.83
C MET A 40 -24.28 -15.60 14.31
N LEU A 41 -23.37 -15.17 15.18
CA LEU A 41 -23.54 -15.23 16.63
C LEU A 41 -24.29 -14.02 17.21
N ALA A 42 -24.24 -12.89 16.49
CA ALA A 42 -24.92 -11.65 16.85
C ALA A 42 -25.34 -10.90 15.58
N ARG A 43 -26.26 -9.92 15.74
CA ARG A 43 -26.61 -9.01 14.66
C ARG A 43 -25.42 -8.20 14.21
N PRO A 44 -25.21 -8.02 12.89
CA PRO A 44 -24.13 -7.19 12.40
C PRO A 44 -24.28 -5.73 12.82
N LYS A 45 -23.19 -5.12 13.21
CA LYS A 45 -23.10 -3.67 13.33
C LYS A 45 -22.88 -3.11 11.93
N VAL A 46 -23.77 -2.24 11.49
CA VAL A 46 -23.70 -1.62 10.17
C VAL A 46 -23.29 -0.16 10.32
N SER A 47 -22.29 0.25 9.57
CA SER A 47 -21.89 1.65 9.44
C SER A 47 -21.74 2.01 7.97
N GLN A 48 -21.96 3.27 7.63
CA GLN A 48 -21.88 3.78 6.27
C GLN A 48 -20.82 4.88 6.19
N ILE A 49 -19.96 4.81 5.19
CA ILE A 49 -19.01 5.88 4.88
C ILE A 49 -19.68 6.98 4.05
N PRO A 50 -19.16 8.22 4.08
CA PRO A 50 -19.65 9.33 3.26
C PRO A 50 -19.67 9.00 1.75
N THR A 51 -20.45 9.78 1.00
CA THR A 51 -20.48 9.70 -0.45
C THR A 51 -19.16 10.13 -1.07
N LEU A 52 -18.82 9.53 -2.21
CA LEU A 52 -17.63 9.83 -2.98
C LEU A 52 -18.01 10.65 -4.22
N TRP A 53 -17.24 11.70 -4.51
CA TRP A 53 -17.33 12.46 -5.76
C TRP A 53 -16.39 11.89 -6.81
N ALA A 54 -15.12 11.71 -6.44
CA ALA A 54 -14.07 11.22 -7.33
C ALA A 54 -12.89 10.67 -6.54
N VAL A 55 -12.03 9.90 -7.23
CA VAL A 55 -10.70 9.54 -6.76
C VAL A 55 -9.67 10.20 -7.66
N GLU A 56 -8.68 10.83 -7.05
CA GLU A 56 -7.54 11.44 -7.71
C GLU A 56 -6.28 10.61 -7.47
N CYS A 57 -5.48 10.42 -8.53
CA CYS A 57 -4.19 9.74 -8.44
C CYS A 57 -3.15 10.55 -9.22
N PRO A 58 -2.10 11.07 -8.56
CA PRO A 58 -0.98 11.70 -9.24
C PRO A 58 -0.13 10.68 -10.00
N ALA A 59 0.17 10.95 -11.26
CA ALA A 59 1.20 10.28 -12.03
C ALA A 59 2.50 11.10 -11.93
N TYR A 60 3.55 10.51 -11.38
CA TYR A 60 4.82 11.19 -11.13
C TYR A 60 5.77 11.08 -12.32
N ALA A 61 6.48 12.15 -12.60
CA ALA A 61 7.63 12.15 -13.50
C ALA A 61 8.87 12.60 -12.71
N TYR A 62 9.95 11.85 -12.85
CA TYR A 62 11.22 12.13 -12.18
C TYR A 62 12.26 12.50 -13.23
N ALA A 63 12.88 13.67 -13.07
CA ALA A 63 13.95 14.14 -13.93
C ALA A 63 15.19 14.51 -13.09
N PRO A 64 16.40 14.06 -13.48
CA PRO A 64 17.61 14.48 -12.78
C PRO A 64 17.93 15.94 -13.09
N GLU A 65 18.39 16.68 -12.08
CA GLU A 65 18.95 18.03 -12.26
C GLU A 65 20.04 18.04 -13.33
N ALA A 66 20.22 19.19 -13.99
CA ALA A 66 21.21 19.33 -15.06
C ALA A 66 22.66 19.13 -14.58
N ALA A 67 22.95 19.53 -13.33
CA ALA A 67 24.29 19.45 -12.74
C ALA A 67 24.30 18.55 -11.50
N ALA A 68 25.40 17.85 -11.31
CA ALA A 68 25.64 17.10 -10.07
C ALA A 68 25.92 18.08 -8.90
N SER A 69 25.39 17.76 -7.75
CA SER A 69 25.60 18.48 -6.50
C SER A 69 26.12 17.55 -5.39
N GLU A 70 26.64 18.12 -4.32
CA GLU A 70 27.02 17.38 -3.13
C GLU A 70 25.76 16.92 -2.40
N LEU A 71 25.63 15.61 -2.23
CA LEU A 71 24.48 14.97 -1.56
C LEU A 71 24.77 14.70 -0.08
N HIS A 72 26.02 14.34 0.21
CA HIS A 72 26.51 14.06 1.57
C HIS A 72 28.01 14.29 1.63
N LYS A 73 28.49 14.88 2.72
CA LYS A 73 29.90 15.01 3.02
C LYS A 73 30.13 15.01 4.52
N GLU A 74 30.91 14.04 4.98
CA GLU A 74 31.20 13.89 6.41
C GLU A 74 32.56 13.22 6.62
N SER A 75 33.17 13.49 7.81
CA SER A 75 34.41 12.88 8.26
C SER A 75 34.11 11.77 9.24
N TYR A 76 34.80 10.64 9.08
CA TYR A 76 34.67 9.44 9.91
C TYR A 76 36.03 8.99 10.42
N THR A 77 36.08 8.55 11.67
CA THR A 77 37.29 7.91 12.21
C THR A 77 37.27 6.43 11.87
N VAL A 78 38.25 5.95 11.13
CA VAL A 78 38.40 4.54 10.75
C VAL A 78 39.47 3.92 11.61
N ASP A 79 39.15 2.78 12.26
CA ASP A 79 40.10 1.96 13.01
C ASP A 79 39.88 0.49 12.61
N GLY A 80 40.68 0.04 11.65
CA GLY A 80 40.54 -1.27 11.02
C GLY A 80 39.44 -1.25 9.93
N THR A 81 38.24 -1.72 10.24
CA THR A 81 37.10 -1.78 9.31
C THR A 81 35.93 -0.99 9.84
N LEU A 82 35.32 -0.15 9.00
CA LEU A 82 34.16 0.65 9.31
C LEU A 82 33.07 0.42 8.23
N GLU A 83 31.85 0.02 8.66
CA GLU A 83 30.68 -0.10 7.81
C GLU A 83 29.80 1.15 7.96
N LEU A 84 29.42 1.77 6.85
CA LEU A 84 28.61 2.97 6.79
C LEU A 84 27.38 2.74 5.91
N HIS A 85 26.21 3.15 6.39
CA HIS A 85 24.98 3.28 5.62
C HIS A 85 24.62 4.76 5.56
N LEU A 86 24.84 5.41 4.40
CA LEU A 86 24.61 6.83 4.19
C LEU A 86 23.31 7.02 3.40
N THR A 87 22.41 7.87 3.90
CA THR A 87 21.16 8.21 3.22
C THR A 87 21.15 9.68 2.78
N PHE A 88 20.56 9.95 1.62
CA PHE A 88 20.44 11.29 1.05
C PHE A 88 19.17 11.39 0.19
N SER A 89 18.87 12.59 -0.33
CA SER A 89 17.78 12.78 -1.28
C SER A 89 18.04 11.96 -2.54
N GLN A 90 16.98 11.37 -3.12
CA GLN A 90 17.09 10.56 -4.33
C GLN A 90 17.84 11.31 -5.43
N ALA A 91 18.78 10.64 -6.06
CA ALA A 91 19.63 11.21 -7.10
C ALA A 91 19.98 10.15 -8.16
N ALA A 92 20.23 10.64 -9.38
CA ALA A 92 20.82 9.88 -10.48
C ALA A 92 22.35 10.10 -10.50
N ASP A 93 23.08 9.20 -11.15
CA ASP A 93 24.54 9.28 -11.38
C ASP A 93 25.32 9.46 -10.05
N VAL A 94 24.90 8.74 -9.02
CA VAL A 94 25.54 8.82 -7.70
C VAL A 94 26.98 8.33 -7.75
N SER A 95 27.89 9.16 -7.28
CA SER A 95 29.33 8.92 -7.21
C SER A 95 29.83 9.13 -5.78
N VAL A 96 30.77 8.30 -5.37
CA VAL A 96 31.37 8.35 -4.04
C VAL A 96 32.86 8.53 -4.15
N ALA A 97 33.38 9.54 -3.51
CA ALA A 97 34.82 9.79 -3.31
C ALA A 97 35.15 9.63 -1.82
N VAL A 98 36.24 8.91 -1.54
CA VAL A 98 36.76 8.72 -0.19
C VAL A 98 38.23 9.15 -0.15
N SER A 99 38.59 9.95 0.83
CA SER A 99 39.96 10.29 1.12
C SER A 99 40.35 9.86 2.55
N GLY A 100 41.55 9.43 2.76
CA GLY A 100 42.05 9.00 4.09
C GLY A 100 41.79 7.53 4.45
N ALA A 101 41.00 6.80 3.65
CA ALA A 101 40.78 5.36 3.82
C ALA A 101 40.62 4.65 2.45
N THR A 102 40.70 3.32 2.47
CA THR A 102 40.47 2.46 1.32
C THR A 102 39.05 1.95 1.31
N VAL A 103 38.35 1.97 0.17
CA VAL A 103 37.04 1.39 0.00
C VAL A 103 37.18 -0.11 -0.27
N ALA A 104 36.79 -0.95 0.68
CA ALA A 104 36.82 -2.41 0.54
C ALA A 104 35.58 -2.94 -0.16
N ALA A 105 34.39 -2.36 0.10
CA ALA A 105 33.13 -2.68 -0.59
C ALA A 105 32.27 -1.43 -0.73
N LYS A 106 31.46 -1.38 -1.81
CA LYS A 106 30.54 -0.28 -2.10
C LYS A 106 29.29 -0.80 -2.79
N ALA A 107 28.11 -0.44 -2.29
CA ALA A 107 26.84 -0.57 -2.98
C ALA A 107 26.17 0.81 -3.07
N VAL A 108 25.74 1.20 -4.27
CA VAL A 108 25.17 2.53 -4.55
C VAL A 108 23.72 2.36 -4.96
N PHE A 109 22.83 3.10 -4.30
CA PHE A 109 21.40 3.17 -4.57
C PHE A 109 21.00 4.63 -4.88
N ALA A 110 19.81 4.84 -5.39
CA ALA A 110 19.32 6.19 -5.72
C ALA A 110 19.21 7.12 -4.50
N GLY A 111 19.00 6.61 -3.31
CA GLY A 111 18.85 7.40 -2.06
C GLY A 111 19.75 6.96 -0.93
N ALA A 112 20.68 6.03 -1.17
CA ALA A 112 21.60 5.54 -0.14
C ALA A 112 22.90 5.00 -0.74
N VAL A 113 23.92 4.91 0.08
CA VAL A 113 25.19 4.23 -0.24
C VAL A 113 25.61 3.41 0.97
N ASP A 114 25.91 2.14 0.72
CA ASP A 114 26.59 1.27 1.68
C ASP A 114 28.08 1.22 1.36
N LEU A 115 28.91 1.50 2.34
CA LEU A 115 30.37 1.52 2.22
C LEU A 115 31.01 0.67 3.31
N THR A 116 32.02 -0.11 2.93
CA THR A 116 32.97 -0.70 3.87
C THR A 116 34.31 -0.04 3.64
N LEU A 117 34.80 0.69 4.65
CA LEU A 117 36.09 1.38 4.66
C LEU A 117 37.08 0.59 5.45
N THR A 118 38.35 0.58 5.01
CA THR A 118 39.46 0.00 5.74
C THR A 118 40.62 1.00 5.85
N GLY A 119 41.25 1.10 7.04
CA GLY A 119 42.33 2.03 7.28
C GLY A 119 42.50 2.37 8.73
N SER A 120 43.25 3.43 9.02
CA SER A 120 43.38 4.00 10.36
C SER A 120 43.52 5.51 10.25
N GLY A 121 42.73 6.23 11.06
CA GLY A 121 42.72 7.68 11.09
C GLY A 121 41.43 8.29 10.52
N GLU A 122 41.49 9.57 10.19
CA GLU A 122 40.32 10.32 9.67
C GLU A 122 40.14 10.08 8.17
N ALA A 123 38.90 9.74 7.76
CA ALA A 123 38.52 9.59 6.39
C ALA A 123 37.34 10.53 6.07
N VAL A 124 37.42 11.22 4.93
CA VAL A 124 36.34 12.06 4.45
C VAL A 124 35.60 11.33 3.33
N VAL A 125 34.30 11.16 3.49
CA VAL A 125 33.39 10.58 2.48
C VAL A 125 32.60 11.70 1.84
N THR A 126 32.66 11.81 0.52
CA THR A 126 31.83 12.77 -0.26
C THR A 126 31.00 11.98 -1.26
N VAL A 127 29.69 12.17 -1.20
CA VAL A 127 28.74 11.62 -2.17
C VAL A 127 28.22 12.75 -3.04
N THR A 128 28.30 12.58 -4.34
CA THR A 128 27.78 13.55 -5.34
C THR A 128 26.82 12.85 -6.28
N GLY A 129 25.87 13.59 -6.83
CA GLY A 129 24.90 13.08 -7.78
C GLY A 129 23.98 14.18 -8.29
N ARG A 130 23.15 13.86 -9.28
CA ARG A 130 22.12 14.75 -9.79
C ARG A 130 20.81 14.47 -9.06
N LYS A 131 20.35 15.40 -8.22
CA LYS A 131 19.09 15.24 -7.49
C LYS A 131 17.94 15.00 -8.46
N LEU A 132 16.98 14.16 -8.07
CA LEU A 132 15.77 13.93 -8.81
C LEU A 132 14.73 14.98 -8.43
N GLU A 133 14.30 15.78 -9.40
CA GLU A 133 13.11 16.64 -9.29
C GLU A 133 11.88 15.83 -9.66
N SER A 134 10.84 15.92 -8.88
CA SER A 134 9.54 15.28 -9.16
C SER A 134 8.54 16.33 -9.63
N SER A 135 7.78 15.99 -10.65
CA SER A 135 6.56 16.68 -11.05
C SER A 135 5.41 15.67 -11.08
N ALA A 136 4.19 16.13 -10.85
CA ALA A 136 3.04 15.25 -10.87
C ALA A 136 1.94 15.81 -11.77
N ARG A 137 1.27 14.90 -12.50
CA ARG A 137 0.04 15.18 -13.23
C ARG A 137 -1.08 14.37 -12.61
N THR A 138 -2.02 15.05 -11.96
CA THR A 138 -3.19 14.39 -11.36
C THR A 138 -4.15 13.88 -12.42
N VAL A 139 -4.59 12.64 -12.27
CA VAL A 139 -5.64 11.99 -13.05
C VAL A 139 -6.83 11.77 -12.11
N THR A 140 -8.04 11.95 -12.63
CA THR A 140 -9.28 11.86 -11.83
C THR A 140 -10.17 10.75 -12.39
N ALA A 141 -10.61 9.84 -11.52
CA ALA A 141 -11.66 8.86 -11.79
C ALA A 141 -12.98 9.34 -11.13
N PRO A 142 -13.93 9.90 -11.90
CA PRO A 142 -15.19 10.37 -11.36
C PRO A 142 -16.14 9.21 -11.01
N VAL A 143 -17.08 9.48 -10.11
CA VAL A 143 -18.25 8.63 -9.89
C VAL A 143 -19.33 8.99 -10.91
N GLU A 144 -20.08 8.01 -11.44
CA GLU A 144 -21.07 8.24 -12.51
C GLU A 144 -22.24 9.13 -12.07
N SER A 145 -22.67 9.01 -10.82
CA SER A 145 -23.74 9.83 -10.24
C SER A 145 -23.30 10.37 -8.89
N PRO A 146 -22.41 11.37 -8.89
CA PRO A 146 -21.83 11.85 -7.64
C PRO A 146 -22.86 12.68 -6.86
N ASP A 147 -22.84 12.50 -5.53
CA ASP A 147 -23.52 13.43 -4.63
C ASP A 147 -22.74 14.77 -4.61
N GLU A 148 -23.45 15.89 -4.69
CA GLU A 148 -22.83 17.23 -4.66
C GLU A 148 -21.97 17.47 -3.40
N ASN A 149 -22.24 16.73 -2.31
CA ASN A 149 -21.49 16.78 -1.06
C ASN A 149 -20.46 15.65 -0.93
N GLY A 150 -20.21 14.90 -2.01
CA GLY A 150 -19.25 13.80 -2.00
C GLY A 150 -17.79 14.26 -1.78
N SER A 151 -17.01 13.43 -1.11
CA SER A 151 -15.57 13.69 -0.92
C SER A 151 -14.78 13.38 -2.18
N VAL A 152 -13.66 14.08 -2.36
CA VAL A 152 -12.60 13.68 -3.28
C VAL A 152 -11.51 13.00 -2.48
N GLU A 153 -11.19 11.77 -2.83
CA GLU A 153 -10.12 11.01 -2.19
C GLU A 153 -8.86 11.03 -3.07
N THR A 154 -7.70 11.28 -2.48
CA THR A 154 -6.44 11.30 -3.22
C THR A 154 -5.58 10.12 -2.81
N LEU A 155 -5.22 9.27 -3.79
CA LEU A 155 -4.25 8.21 -3.62
C LEU A 155 -2.88 8.70 -4.07
N ASP A 156 -2.06 9.15 -3.13
CA ASP A 156 -0.69 9.58 -3.40
C ASP A 156 0.27 8.37 -3.38
N ASN A 157 0.77 7.99 -4.57
CA ASN A 157 1.69 6.86 -4.70
C ASN A 157 2.85 7.21 -5.66
N PRO A 158 4.05 7.49 -5.13
CA PRO A 158 5.20 7.88 -5.93
C PRO A 158 5.73 6.78 -6.88
N LEU A 159 5.24 5.57 -6.79
CA LEU A 159 5.60 4.47 -7.70
C LEU A 159 4.81 4.51 -9.01
N ILE A 160 3.76 5.33 -9.10
CA ILE A 160 2.92 5.46 -10.28
C ILE A 160 3.47 6.59 -11.16
N THR A 161 4.05 6.22 -12.30
CA THR A 161 4.73 7.16 -13.21
C THR A 161 4.05 7.32 -14.58
N ASP A 162 2.99 6.56 -14.83
CA ASP A 162 2.22 6.62 -16.08
C ASP A 162 0.79 7.05 -15.83
N ALA A 163 0.25 7.95 -16.68
CA ALA A 163 -1.07 8.52 -16.49
C ALA A 163 -2.20 7.50 -16.74
N ALA A 164 -2.02 6.55 -17.65
CA ALA A 164 -3.02 5.52 -17.89
C ALA A 164 -3.05 4.53 -16.71
N HIS A 165 -1.88 4.20 -16.15
CA HIS A 165 -1.76 3.41 -14.93
C HIS A 165 -2.38 4.13 -13.74
N ALA A 166 -2.12 5.44 -13.56
CA ALA A 166 -2.74 6.25 -12.50
C ALA A 166 -4.28 6.22 -12.59
N LEU A 167 -4.83 6.30 -13.81
CA LEU A 167 -6.27 6.22 -14.02
C LEU A 167 -6.82 4.83 -13.61
N ALA A 168 -6.17 3.76 -14.04
CA ALA A 168 -6.60 2.40 -13.68
C ALA A 168 -6.58 2.16 -12.17
N VAL A 169 -5.55 2.67 -11.47
CA VAL A 169 -5.47 2.59 -10.00
C VAL A 169 -6.54 3.45 -9.35
N ALA A 170 -6.80 4.67 -9.86
CA ALA A 170 -7.86 5.53 -9.34
C ALA A 170 -9.25 4.91 -9.50
N GLU A 171 -9.52 4.26 -10.64
CA GLU A 171 -10.75 3.53 -10.90
C GLU A 171 -10.90 2.34 -9.94
N TRP A 172 -9.84 1.55 -9.75
CA TRP A 172 -9.83 0.44 -8.81
C TRP A 172 -10.11 0.90 -7.37
N VAL A 173 -9.48 1.99 -6.90
CA VAL A 173 -9.74 2.56 -5.56
C VAL A 173 -11.16 3.10 -5.46
N ARG A 174 -11.67 3.79 -6.52
CA ARG A 174 -13.05 4.27 -6.58
C ARG A 174 -14.03 3.12 -6.36
N ASP A 175 -13.85 2.00 -7.05
CA ASP A 175 -14.73 0.84 -6.96
C ASP A 175 -14.73 0.23 -5.55
N TRP A 176 -13.57 0.23 -4.86
CA TRP A 176 -13.48 -0.16 -3.45
C TRP A 176 -14.19 0.83 -2.51
N LEU A 177 -14.11 2.12 -2.77
CA LEU A 177 -14.74 3.16 -1.94
C LEU A 177 -16.25 3.25 -2.18
N LEU A 178 -16.74 2.81 -3.33
CA LEU A 178 -18.17 2.67 -3.59
C LEU A 178 -18.82 1.56 -2.74
N LEU A 179 -18.05 0.64 -2.15
CA LEU A 179 -18.53 -0.29 -1.14
C LEU A 179 -18.74 0.45 0.19
N ARG A 180 -19.81 1.22 0.32
CA ARG A 180 -20.04 2.19 1.40
C ARG A 180 -20.56 1.60 2.69
N ASN A 181 -21.28 0.46 2.63
CA ASN A 181 -21.82 -0.21 3.81
C ASN A 181 -20.77 -1.15 4.39
N THR A 182 -20.36 -0.88 5.63
CA THR A 182 -19.45 -1.75 6.38
C THR A 182 -20.25 -2.55 7.40
N TYR A 183 -20.10 -3.86 7.36
CA TYR A 183 -20.70 -4.82 8.27
C TYR A 183 -19.64 -5.41 9.18
N GLU A 184 -19.81 -5.27 10.49
CA GLU A 184 -18.96 -5.90 11.49
C GLU A 184 -19.80 -6.89 12.30
N PHE A 185 -19.39 -8.15 12.37
CA PHE A 185 -20.15 -9.19 13.06
C PHE A 185 -19.26 -10.34 13.53
N GLU A 186 -19.78 -11.08 14.51
CA GLU A 186 -19.24 -12.34 14.99
C GLU A 186 -20.02 -13.50 14.38
N TYR A 187 -19.32 -14.56 14.01
CA TYR A 187 -19.89 -15.74 13.37
C TYR A 187 -19.18 -17.02 13.79
N ARG A 188 -19.67 -18.17 13.34
CA ARG A 188 -19.11 -19.49 13.70
C ARG A 188 -17.74 -19.79 13.07
N GLY A 189 -17.10 -18.82 12.48
CA GLY A 189 -15.76 -18.92 11.90
C GLY A 189 -15.69 -19.89 10.69
N SER A 190 -15.03 -19.43 9.63
CA SER A 190 -14.66 -20.29 8.50
C SER A 190 -13.19 -20.07 8.16
N PRO A 191 -12.38 -21.11 8.16
CA PRO A 191 -10.98 -21.00 7.77
C PRO A 191 -10.79 -20.93 6.24
N GLU A 192 -11.83 -21.01 5.45
CA GLU A 192 -11.77 -20.96 3.98
C GLU A 192 -11.83 -19.52 3.44
N LEU A 193 -12.22 -18.55 4.28
CA LEU A 193 -12.41 -17.16 3.88
C LEU A 193 -11.17 -16.33 4.14
N ASP A 194 -10.68 -15.68 3.10
CA ASP A 194 -9.57 -14.74 3.15
C ASP A 194 -10.01 -13.29 2.84
N PRO A 195 -9.24 -12.26 3.25
CA PRO A 195 -9.47 -10.90 2.82
C PRO A 195 -9.47 -10.78 1.29
N GLY A 196 -10.46 -10.05 0.75
CA GLY A 196 -10.66 -9.93 -0.69
C GLY A 196 -11.74 -10.85 -1.26
N ASP A 197 -12.16 -11.90 -0.55
CA ASP A 197 -13.22 -12.81 -1.01
C ASP A 197 -14.58 -12.12 -1.07
N LEU A 198 -15.43 -12.61 -2.01
CA LEU A 198 -16.82 -12.20 -2.14
C LEU A 198 -17.73 -13.25 -1.49
N ILE A 199 -18.53 -12.82 -0.53
CA ILE A 199 -19.49 -13.65 0.20
C ILE A 199 -20.91 -13.12 0.06
N TRP A 200 -21.89 -14.01 0.25
CA TRP A 200 -23.28 -13.62 0.44
C TRP A 200 -23.54 -13.35 1.92
N LEU A 201 -24.01 -12.14 2.23
CA LEU A 201 -24.37 -11.75 3.58
C LEU A 201 -25.89 -11.65 3.72
N GLU A 202 -26.49 -12.47 4.59
CA GLU A 202 -27.91 -12.35 4.94
C GLU A 202 -28.13 -11.21 5.93
N SER A 203 -29.01 -10.28 5.57
CA SER A 203 -29.41 -9.18 6.43
C SER A 203 -30.93 -9.16 6.56
N GLN A 204 -31.44 -8.98 7.78
CA GLN A 204 -32.88 -8.82 8.00
C GLN A 204 -33.49 -7.61 7.28
N PHE A 205 -32.65 -6.68 6.87
CA PHE A 205 -33.05 -5.38 6.33
C PHE A 205 -32.68 -5.19 4.86
N ALA A 206 -31.97 -6.14 4.25
CA ALA A 206 -31.62 -6.08 2.84
C ALA A 206 -31.76 -7.48 2.22
N PRO A 207 -32.50 -7.63 1.14
CA PRO A 207 -32.49 -8.87 0.36
C PRO A 207 -31.07 -9.18 -0.12
N PHE A 208 -30.78 -10.46 -0.40
CA PHE A 208 -29.48 -10.92 -0.92
C PHE A 208 -29.28 -10.53 -2.36
N THR A 209 -29.10 -9.26 -2.63
CA THR A 209 -29.04 -8.76 -3.99
C THR A 209 -27.61 -8.46 -4.43
N ALA A 210 -26.69 -8.26 -3.49
CA ALA A 210 -25.30 -8.00 -3.81
C ALA A 210 -24.34 -8.73 -2.86
N PRO A 211 -23.22 -9.24 -3.38
CA PRO A 211 -22.18 -9.82 -2.55
C PRO A 211 -21.50 -8.76 -1.68
N ALA A 212 -20.96 -9.21 -0.55
CA ALA A 212 -20.11 -8.40 0.32
C ALA A 212 -18.65 -8.86 0.20
N ARG A 213 -17.72 -7.91 0.13
CA ARG A 213 -16.30 -8.19 0.08
C ARG A 213 -15.73 -8.24 1.48
N VAL A 214 -15.05 -9.34 1.80
CA VAL A 214 -14.35 -9.52 3.08
C VAL A 214 -13.13 -8.60 3.13
N LEU A 215 -13.05 -7.78 4.18
CA LEU A 215 -11.87 -6.95 4.45
C LEU A 215 -10.98 -7.57 5.52
N LYS A 216 -11.61 -8.23 6.49
CA LYS A 216 -10.90 -8.79 7.63
C LYS A 216 -11.64 -10.03 8.11
N ASN A 217 -10.91 -11.10 8.39
CA ASN A 217 -11.42 -12.32 8.99
C ASN A 217 -10.47 -12.76 10.12
N GLU A 218 -10.87 -12.54 11.35
CA GLU A 218 -10.14 -12.99 12.55
C GLU A 218 -10.77 -14.28 13.06
N LEU A 219 -9.97 -15.32 13.27
CA LEU A 219 -10.42 -16.58 13.81
C LEU A 219 -9.85 -16.81 15.20
N ALA A 220 -10.68 -17.30 16.12
CA ALA A 220 -10.30 -17.70 17.47
C ALA A 220 -10.88 -19.08 17.79
N PHE A 221 -10.11 -19.91 18.49
CA PHE A 221 -10.55 -21.20 18.96
C PHE A 221 -10.53 -21.23 20.51
N ASP A 222 -11.71 -21.35 21.10
CA ASP A 222 -11.90 -21.50 22.54
C ASP A 222 -12.99 -22.56 22.79
N GLY A 223 -12.62 -23.82 22.64
CA GLY A 223 -13.55 -24.94 22.67
C GLY A 223 -14.53 -25.01 21.49
N GLY A 224 -14.49 -24.04 20.59
CA GLY A 224 -15.22 -23.93 19.33
C GLY A 224 -14.61 -22.84 18.46
N LEU A 225 -14.74 -22.98 17.15
CA LEU A 225 -14.25 -21.98 16.22
C LEU A 225 -15.20 -20.78 16.21
N LYS A 226 -14.65 -19.58 16.42
CA LYS A 226 -15.34 -18.30 16.33
C LYS A 226 -14.60 -17.39 15.35
N GLY A 227 -15.33 -16.61 14.58
CA GLY A 227 -14.79 -15.61 13.67
C GLY A 227 -15.34 -14.21 13.98
N LYS A 228 -14.50 -13.21 13.81
CA LYS A 228 -14.90 -11.81 13.75
C LYS A 228 -14.58 -11.30 12.35
N MET A 229 -15.60 -10.82 11.65
CA MET A 229 -15.48 -10.39 10.26
C MET A 229 -15.85 -8.93 10.08
N ILE A 230 -15.13 -8.29 9.17
CA ILE A 230 -15.49 -6.99 8.60
C ILE A 230 -15.67 -7.22 7.10
N ALA A 231 -16.84 -6.89 6.59
CA ALA A 231 -17.14 -6.95 5.16
C ALA A 231 -17.75 -5.64 4.67
N LYS A 232 -17.53 -5.30 3.41
CA LYS A 232 -18.10 -4.13 2.75
C LYS A 232 -19.00 -4.52 1.60
N ARG A 233 -20.04 -3.72 1.39
CA ARG A 233 -21.04 -3.91 0.32
C ARG A 233 -21.40 -2.56 -0.34
N MET A 234 -21.74 -2.59 -1.61
CA MET A 234 -22.37 -1.44 -2.28
C MET A 234 -23.67 -1.06 -1.58
N VAL A 235 -23.97 0.22 -1.54
CA VAL A 235 -25.31 0.70 -1.19
C VAL A 235 -26.19 0.44 -2.40
N GLU A 236 -27.28 -0.30 -2.20
CA GLU A 236 -28.34 -0.35 -3.21
C GLU A 236 -29.15 0.95 -3.10
N GLU A 237 -29.30 1.65 -4.20
CA GLU A 237 -30.18 2.81 -4.35
C GLU A 237 -31.65 2.37 -4.40
#